data_7569649efc89031e6559376797dacafa
#
_entry.id   7569649efc89031e6559376797dacafa
#
_cell.length_a   1.000
_cell.length_b   1.000
_cell.length_c   1.000
_cell.angle_alpha   90.00
_cell.angle_beta   90.00
_cell.angle_gamma   90.00
#
_symmetry.space_group_name_H-M   'P 1'
#
loop_
_entity.id
_entity.type
_entity.pdbx_description
1 polymer ?
#
loop_
_entity_poly.entity_id
_entity_poly.type
_entity_poly.pdbx_seq_one_letter_code
_entity_poly.pdbx_strand_id
1 'polypeptide(L)'
;MKKIVIADDEHKIIMTLEYAFKKAGYEVFIARDGSEVLELLKTEIPDMILLDIMMPNIDGYTTLAEIKKDKNLDKTKVIFLSAKTGEADVKKGLELGADDYITKPYSIKKLTE
;
A
#
# COMPACT_ATOMS: atom_id res chain seq x y z
N MET A 1 -16.78 1.34 9.03
CA MET A 1 -15.74 0.33 8.77
C MET A 1 -14.58 0.95 8.00
N LYS A 2 -13.37 0.74 8.47
CA LYS A 2 -12.19 1.25 7.77
C LYS A 2 -11.91 0.41 6.53
N LYS A 3 -11.43 1.07 5.48
CA LYS A 3 -11.11 0.42 4.20
C LYS A 3 -9.60 0.44 3.98
N ILE A 4 -9.07 -0.68 3.48
CA ILE A 4 -7.66 -0.78 3.14
C ILE A 4 -7.50 -1.38 1.74
N VAL A 5 -6.57 -0.83 0.97
CA VAL A 5 -6.13 -1.42 -0.30
C VAL A 5 -4.79 -2.08 -0.06
N ILE A 6 -4.66 -3.33 -0.45
CA ILE A 6 -3.40 -4.08 -0.38
C ILE A 6 -2.92 -4.30 -1.81
N ALA A 7 -1.79 -3.70 -2.14
CA ALA A 7 -1.22 -3.77 -3.48
C ALA A 7 0.10 -4.52 -3.46
N ASP A 8 0.11 -5.73 -3.98
CA ASP A 8 1.28 -6.59 -4.04
C ASP A 8 1.03 -7.64 -5.13
N ASP A 9 2.08 -8.11 -5.77
CA ASP A 9 1.96 -9.15 -6.78
C ASP A 9 2.23 -10.55 -6.22
N GLU A 10 2.66 -10.66 -4.97
CA GLU A 10 2.91 -11.93 -4.31
C GLU A 10 1.65 -12.47 -3.63
N HIS A 11 1.12 -13.56 -4.17
CA HIS A 11 -0.13 -14.15 -3.69
C HIS A 11 -0.11 -14.49 -2.19
N LYS A 12 0.99 -15.04 -1.70
CA LYS A 12 1.09 -15.43 -0.29
C LYS A 12 1.02 -14.23 0.65
N ILE A 13 1.65 -13.13 0.25
CA ILE A 13 1.61 -11.89 1.04
C ILE A 13 0.20 -11.33 1.05
N ILE A 14 -0.46 -11.29 -0.11
CA ILE A 14 -1.84 -10.82 -0.22
C ILE A 14 -2.76 -11.61 0.71
N MET A 15 -2.68 -12.94 0.67
CA MET A 15 -3.54 -13.80 1.49
C MET A 15 -3.32 -13.56 2.98
N THR A 16 -2.07 -13.44 3.39
CA THR A 16 -1.73 -13.24 4.80
C THR A 16 -2.26 -11.89 5.30
N LEU A 17 -2.02 -10.83 4.53
CA LEU A 17 -2.47 -9.50 4.90
C LEU A 17 -3.98 -9.37 4.86
N GLU A 18 -4.62 -9.94 3.85
CA GLU A 18 -6.08 -9.92 3.73
C GLU A 18 -6.72 -10.55 4.95
N TYR A 19 -6.25 -11.73 5.35
CA TYR A 19 -6.75 -12.41 6.54
C TYR A 19 -6.59 -11.53 7.79
N ALA A 20 -5.41 -10.99 7.99
CA ALA A 20 -5.09 -10.20 9.19
C ALA A 20 -5.94 -8.94 9.28
N PHE A 21 -6.10 -8.22 8.17
CA PHE A 21 -6.87 -6.97 8.19
C PHE A 21 -8.37 -7.20 8.26
N LYS A 22 -8.88 -8.25 7.63
CA LYS A 22 -10.29 -8.62 7.80
C LYS A 22 -10.59 -8.97 9.24
N LYS A 23 -9.69 -9.71 9.89
CA LYS A 23 -9.84 -10.05 11.29
C LYS A 23 -9.80 -8.81 12.19
N ALA A 24 -9.04 -7.80 11.80
CA ALA A 24 -8.96 -6.53 12.53
C ALA A 24 -10.16 -5.59 12.25
N GLY A 25 -11.09 -6.00 11.41
CA GLY A 25 -12.30 -5.23 11.14
C GLY A 25 -12.26 -4.34 9.91
N TYR A 26 -11.27 -4.50 9.05
CA TYR A 26 -11.16 -3.72 7.82
C TYR A 26 -11.93 -4.34 6.67
N GLU A 27 -12.46 -3.49 5.79
CA GLU A 27 -12.91 -3.90 4.48
C GLU A 27 -11.69 -3.89 3.56
N VAL A 28 -11.35 -5.03 2.96
CA VAL A 28 -10.08 -5.20 2.22
C VAL A 28 -10.33 -5.25 0.72
N PHE A 29 -9.56 -4.44 -0.01
CA PHE A 29 -9.53 -4.45 -1.47
C PHE A 29 -8.14 -4.88 -1.91
N ILE A 30 -8.07 -5.71 -2.95
CA ILE A 30 -6.81 -6.27 -3.44
C ILE A 30 -6.48 -5.69 -4.82
N ALA A 31 -5.24 -5.28 -5.00
CA ALA A 31 -4.69 -4.87 -6.28
C ALA A 31 -3.37 -5.60 -6.51
N ARG A 32 -3.12 -6.04 -7.72
CA ARG A 32 -1.91 -6.80 -8.04
C ARG A 32 -0.83 -5.96 -8.70
N ASP A 33 -1.18 -4.75 -9.12
CA ASP A 33 -0.24 -3.80 -9.69
C ASP A 33 -0.76 -2.37 -9.51
N GLY A 34 0.05 -1.40 -9.93
CA GLY A 34 -0.32 0.00 -9.77
C GLY A 34 -1.54 0.41 -10.59
N SER A 35 -1.74 -0.22 -11.75
CA SER A 35 -2.92 0.07 -12.58
C SER A 35 -4.20 -0.31 -11.86
N GLU A 36 -4.21 -1.47 -11.20
CA GLU A 36 -5.37 -1.93 -10.44
C GLU A 36 -5.63 -1.02 -9.23
N VAL A 37 -4.57 -0.53 -8.58
CA VAL A 37 -4.73 0.44 -7.50
C VAL A 37 -5.45 1.69 -8.00
N LEU A 38 -4.95 2.26 -9.09
CA LEU A 38 -5.53 3.49 -9.62
C LEU A 38 -6.98 3.29 -10.08
N GLU A 39 -7.30 2.12 -10.62
CA GLU A 39 -8.66 1.79 -11.00
C GLU A 39 -9.59 1.73 -9.79
N LEU A 40 -9.15 1.10 -8.70
CA LEU A 40 -9.91 1.04 -7.45
C LEU A 40 -10.18 2.43 -6.88
N LEU A 41 -9.20 3.32 -6.97
CA LEU A 41 -9.30 4.65 -6.39
C LEU A 41 -10.25 5.58 -7.16
N LYS A 42 -10.75 5.16 -8.32
CA LYS A 42 -11.80 5.90 -9.03
C LYS A 42 -13.14 5.82 -8.30
N THR A 43 -13.37 4.75 -7.56
CA THR A 43 -14.66 4.50 -6.89
C THR A 43 -14.53 4.37 -5.37
N GLU A 44 -13.34 4.15 -4.84
CA GLU A 44 -13.12 3.94 -3.41
C GLU A 44 -12.14 4.96 -2.84
N ILE A 45 -12.43 5.43 -1.63
CA ILE A 45 -11.51 6.30 -0.87
C ILE A 45 -11.12 5.53 0.38
N PRO A 46 -10.00 4.76 0.33
CA PRO A 46 -9.60 3.96 1.48
C PRO A 46 -8.97 4.82 2.57
N ASP A 47 -8.95 4.28 3.78
CA ASP A 47 -8.24 4.90 4.89
C ASP A 47 -6.74 4.67 4.80
N MET A 48 -6.34 3.54 4.21
CA MET A 48 -4.94 3.14 4.11
C MET A 48 -4.68 2.37 2.82
N ILE A 49 -3.49 2.53 2.27
CA ILE A 49 -3.00 1.75 1.14
C ILE A 49 -1.66 1.15 1.53
N LEU A 50 -1.55 -0.18 1.51
CA LEU A 50 -0.28 -0.88 1.62
C LEU A 50 0.21 -1.15 0.20
N LEU A 51 1.36 -0.61 -0.15
CA LEU A 51 1.81 -0.54 -1.52
C LEU A 51 3.21 -1.11 -1.67
N ASP A 52 3.31 -2.23 -2.38
CA ASP A 52 4.61 -2.78 -2.73
C ASP A 52 5.25 -1.88 -3.81
N ILE A 53 6.55 -1.67 -3.72
CA ILE A 53 7.28 -0.86 -4.69
C ILE A 53 7.50 -1.63 -5.98
N MET A 54 7.89 -2.91 -5.86
CA MET A 54 8.25 -3.74 -7.01
C MET A 54 7.05 -4.48 -7.56
N MET A 55 6.27 -3.81 -8.38
CA MET A 55 5.10 -4.40 -9.04
C MET A 55 5.23 -4.30 -10.56
N PRO A 56 4.57 -5.22 -11.32
CA PRO A 56 4.55 -5.11 -12.78
C PRO A 56 3.72 -3.92 -13.23
N ASN A 57 3.89 -3.53 -14.48
CA ASN A 57 3.21 -2.42 -15.15
C ASN A 57 3.58 -1.06 -14.54
N ILE A 58 2.92 -0.64 -13.47
CA ILE A 58 3.21 0.63 -12.79
C ILE A 58 3.75 0.31 -11.41
N ASP A 59 4.96 0.76 -11.10
CA ASP A 59 5.58 0.49 -9.80
C ASP A 59 4.98 1.33 -8.68
N GLY A 60 5.39 1.04 -7.44
CA GLY A 60 4.85 1.72 -6.27
C GLY A 60 5.15 3.21 -6.23
N TYR A 61 6.32 3.63 -6.68
CA TYR A 61 6.69 5.05 -6.67
C TYR A 61 5.79 5.85 -7.62
N THR A 62 5.59 5.34 -8.83
CA THR A 62 4.73 5.98 -9.83
C THR A 62 3.28 6.02 -9.35
N THR A 63 2.83 4.91 -8.75
CA THR A 63 1.48 4.82 -8.19
C THR A 63 1.27 5.86 -7.10
N LEU A 64 2.22 6.02 -6.19
CA LEU A 64 2.14 7.02 -5.13
C LEU A 64 2.07 8.44 -5.72
N ALA A 65 2.89 8.73 -6.74
CA ALA A 65 2.86 10.04 -7.38
C ALA A 65 1.48 10.38 -7.93
N GLU A 66 0.80 9.41 -8.54
CA GLU A 66 -0.55 9.61 -9.03
C GLU A 66 -1.56 9.79 -7.89
N ILE A 67 -1.43 9.03 -6.81
CA ILE A 67 -2.28 9.16 -5.63
C ILE A 67 -2.19 10.58 -5.06
N LYS A 68 -0.99 11.13 -4.98
CA LYS A 68 -0.76 12.45 -4.39
C LYS A 68 -1.33 13.60 -5.21
N LYS A 69 -1.67 13.36 -6.47
CA LYS A 69 -2.34 14.35 -7.32
C LYS A 69 -3.83 14.48 -7.02
N ASP A 70 -4.42 13.50 -6.35
CA ASP A 70 -5.86 13.47 -6.08
C ASP A 70 -6.15 14.01 -4.67
N LYS A 71 -6.77 15.17 -4.61
CA LYS A 71 -7.11 15.82 -3.33
C LYS A 71 -8.10 15.02 -2.50
N ASN A 72 -8.91 14.19 -3.12
CA ASN A 72 -9.85 13.33 -2.39
C ASN A 72 -9.12 12.27 -1.55
N LEU A 73 -7.85 12.03 -1.85
CA LEU A 73 -7.02 11.04 -1.18
C LEU A 73 -6.06 11.67 -0.15
N ASP A 74 -6.23 12.94 0.16
CA ASP A 74 -5.32 13.65 1.09
C ASP A 74 -5.25 13.00 2.47
N LYS A 75 -6.32 12.39 2.94
CA LYS A 75 -6.37 11.75 4.24
C LYS A 75 -6.04 10.26 4.21
N THR A 76 -5.85 9.70 3.02
CA THR A 76 -5.48 8.30 2.86
C THR A 76 -4.00 8.13 3.21
N LYS A 77 -3.71 7.22 4.13
CA LYS A 77 -2.33 6.91 4.49
C LYS A 77 -1.77 5.90 3.50
N VAL A 78 -0.58 6.17 2.98
CA VAL A 78 0.12 5.27 2.08
C VAL A 78 1.37 4.75 2.76
N ILE A 79 1.48 3.44 2.86
CA ILE A 79 2.61 2.77 3.49
C ILE A 79 3.25 1.86 2.46
N PHE A 80 4.54 2.08 2.18
CA PHE A 80 5.29 1.17 1.31
C PHE A 80 5.66 -0.10 2.06
N LEU A 81 5.50 -1.24 1.40
CA LEU A 81 6.02 -2.54 1.84
C LEU A 81 7.04 -2.96 0.80
N SER A 82 8.28 -3.21 1.20
CA SER A 82 9.30 -3.56 0.22
C SER A 82 10.41 -4.43 0.80
N ALA A 83 10.98 -5.28 -0.05
CA ALA A 83 12.20 -6.00 0.27
C ALA A 83 13.45 -5.11 0.21
N LYS A 84 13.31 -3.88 -0.34
CA LYS A 84 14.42 -2.93 -0.38
C LYS A 84 14.62 -2.31 0.98
N THR A 85 15.78 -2.56 1.60
CA THR A 85 16.07 -2.16 2.97
C THR A 85 17.08 -1.02 3.07
N GLY A 86 17.66 -0.58 1.97
CA GLY A 86 18.67 0.48 1.97
C GLY A 86 18.11 1.82 2.45
N GLU A 87 18.93 2.60 3.15
CA GLU A 87 18.52 3.92 3.63
C GLU A 87 18.08 4.84 2.50
N ALA A 88 18.74 4.75 1.34
CA ALA A 88 18.38 5.56 0.18
C ALA A 88 16.99 5.22 -0.35
N ASP A 89 16.62 3.94 -0.34
CA ASP A 89 15.29 3.51 -0.78
C ASP A 89 14.20 4.00 0.16
N VAL A 90 14.43 3.86 1.46
CA VAL A 90 13.49 4.33 2.48
C VAL A 90 13.30 5.84 2.39
N LYS A 91 14.41 6.57 2.29
CA LYS A 91 14.39 8.03 2.18
C LYS A 91 13.62 8.47 0.94
N LYS A 92 13.86 7.83 -0.21
CA LYS A 92 13.15 8.13 -1.45
C LYS A 92 11.65 7.96 -1.29
N GLY A 93 11.22 6.84 -0.68
CA GLY A 93 9.79 6.58 -0.47
C GLY A 93 9.14 7.65 0.40
N LEU A 94 9.78 8.01 1.49
CA LEU A 94 9.25 9.01 2.41
C LEU A 94 9.25 10.41 1.79
N GLU A 95 10.28 10.76 1.03
CA GLU A 95 10.35 12.07 0.35
C GLU A 95 9.28 12.20 -0.73
N LEU A 96 8.87 11.10 -1.36
CA LEU A 96 7.80 11.11 -2.33
C LEU A 96 6.41 11.27 -1.70
N GLY A 97 6.34 11.20 -0.37
CA GLY A 97 5.11 11.48 0.36
C GLY A 97 4.45 10.27 1.00
N ALA A 98 5.13 9.12 1.06
CA ALA A 98 4.62 7.98 1.80
C ALA A 98 4.59 8.31 3.29
N ASP A 99 3.55 7.85 3.98
CA ASP A 99 3.42 8.10 5.41
C ASP A 99 4.33 7.19 6.22
N ASP A 100 4.69 6.03 5.69
CA ASP A 100 5.60 5.12 6.35
C ASP A 100 6.23 4.18 5.32
N TYR A 101 7.27 3.47 5.73
CA TYR A 101 7.99 2.53 4.88
C TYR A 101 8.35 1.32 5.75
N ILE A 102 7.78 0.17 5.43
CA ILE A 102 8.01 -1.06 6.18
C ILE A 102 8.75 -2.06 5.31
N THR A 103 9.88 -2.55 5.81
CA THR A 103 10.71 -3.50 5.08
C THR A 103 10.22 -4.93 5.33
N LYS A 104 10.28 -5.76 4.29
CA LYS A 104 9.98 -7.19 4.42
C LYS A 104 11.21 -7.93 4.97
N PRO A 105 11.07 -8.95 5.80
CA PRO A 105 9.82 -9.44 6.38
C PRO A 105 9.28 -8.49 7.45
N TYR A 106 7.96 -8.46 7.61
CA TYR A 106 7.28 -7.53 8.51
C TYR A 106 6.49 -8.29 9.57
N SER A 107 6.15 -7.59 10.64
CA SER A 107 5.26 -8.12 11.68
C SER A 107 3.83 -7.71 11.36
N ILE A 108 2.94 -8.68 11.24
CA ILE A 108 1.51 -8.43 11.02
C ILE A 108 0.93 -7.60 12.16
N LYS A 109 1.34 -7.92 13.38
CA LYS A 109 0.89 -7.19 14.57
C LYS A 109 1.22 -5.70 14.47
N LYS A 110 2.43 -5.38 14.01
CA LYS A 110 2.86 -3.99 13.85
C LYS A 110 2.00 -3.28 12.81
N LEU A 111 1.65 -3.96 11.72
CA LEU A 111 0.84 -3.37 10.65
C LEU A 111 -0.60 -3.10 11.07
N THR A 112 -1.16 -3.96 11.93
CA THR A 112 -2.57 -3.86 12.33
C THR A 112 -2.79 -3.00 13.58
N GLU A 113 -1.72 -2.54 14.21
CA GLU A 113 -1.80 -1.60 15.33
C GLU A 113 -2.17 -0.14 14.88
#